data_930708d3e8eacd90362a1fa9a2d153a0
#
_entry.id   930708d3e8eacd90362a1fa9a2d153a0
#
_cell.length_a   1.000
_cell.length_b   1.000
_cell.length_c   1.000
_cell.angle_alpha   90.00
_cell.angle_beta   90.00
_cell.angle_gamma   90.00
#
_symmetry.space_group_name_H-M   'P 1'
#
loop_
_entity.id
_entity.type
_entity.pdbx_description
1 polymer ?
#
loop_
_entity_poly.entity_id
_entity_poly.type
_entity_poly.pdbx_seq_one_letter_code
_entity_poly.pdbx_strand_id
1 'polypeptide(L)'
;MIFAMSDFHGCFSAFEKRVEQLRPYLDKGDKVLLLGDFIDRGPDSCGCLMLAKSLQDEYGKKQVVATKGNHEVWFLDFLKGIGDEWLAEDTNFGTSKTFLSQEQYEELVTITSRNERLDFIKKSIRTTHRELLVWVSKLPLYYETSTQIFTHAGVDEDIPEEEMDYCTLGTADYIFTGKYPPTKGKFYKDIIAGHVAASHIAKDPYFKGVYFDGYSHFYIDGTVNKNKRLLCLAYDEKDGKYYDFLEDGSFKLIRRKVELD
;
A
#
# COMPACT_ATOMS: atom_id res chain seq x y z
N MET A 1 -12.60 11.90 9.71
CA MET A 1 -12.48 10.50 9.21
C MET A 1 -11.05 10.21 8.82
N ILE A 2 -10.62 8.95 8.93
CA ILE A 2 -9.38 8.43 8.33
C ILE A 2 -9.77 7.31 7.36
N PHE A 3 -9.36 7.41 6.11
CA PHE A 3 -9.55 6.38 5.09
C PHE A 3 -8.23 5.68 4.82
N ALA A 4 -8.20 4.35 4.72
CA ALA A 4 -7.01 3.58 4.44
C ALA A 4 -7.23 2.60 3.28
N MET A 5 -6.28 2.54 2.35
CA MET A 5 -6.24 1.63 1.21
C MET A 5 -4.84 1.06 1.04
N SER A 6 -4.71 -0.12 0.44
CA SER A 6 -3.44 -0.80 0.22
C SER A 6 -3.48 -1.66 -1.05
N ASP A 7 -2.30 -2.13 -1.50
CA ASP A 7 -2.17 -3.13 -2.55
C ASP A 7 -2.84 -2.71 -3.88
N PHE A 8 -2.41 -1.55 -4.39
CA PHE A 8 -2.93 -0.96 -5.63
C PHE A 8 -2.49 -1.73 -6.87
N HIS A 9 -1.28 -2.28 -6.82
CA HIS A 9 -0.71 -3.17 -7.83
C HIS A 9 -0.98 -2.73 -9.27
N GLY A 10 -0.59 -1.50 -9.63
CA GLY A 10 -0.73 -0.97 -10.98
C GLY A 10 -2.17 -0.89 -11.50
N CYS A 11 -3.18 -1.08 -10.65
CA CYS A 11 -4.59 -1.00 -11.02
C CYS A 11 -5.09 0.44 -10.98
N PHE A 12 -4.51 1.29 -11.83
CA PHE A 12 -4.72 2.74 -11.87
C PHE A 12 -6.21 3.13 -11.89
N SER A 13 -7.02 2.54 -12.77
CA SER A 13 -8.45 2.91 -12.88
C SER A 13 -9.24 2.62 -11.60
N ALA A 14 -8.89 1.56 -10.85
CA ALA A 14 -9.54 1.27 -9.58
C ALA A 14 -9.10 2.29 -8.51
N PHE A 15 -7.84 2.67 -8.53
CA PHE A 15 -7.30 3.68 -7.62
C PHE A 15 -7.89 5.06 -7.91
N GLU A 16 -7.88 5.49 -9.17
CA GLU A 16 -8.46 6.77 -9.61
C GLU A 16 -9.94 6.87 -9.20
N LYS A 17 -10.73 5.82 -9.44
CA LYS A 17 -12.14 5.78 -9.02
C LYS A 17 -12.30 5.98 -7.50
N ARG A 18 -11.42 5.37 -6.68
CA ARG A 18 -11.43 5.56 -5.23
C ARG A 18 -11.05 6.98 -4.83
N VAL A 19 -10.07 7.55 -5.50
CA VAL A 19 -9.67 8.94 -5.28
C VAL A 19 -10.84 9.89 -5.52
N GLU A 20 -11.57 9.72 -6.63
CA GLU A 20 -12.75 10.54 -6.93
C GLU A 20 -13.81 10.45 -5.82
N GLN A 21 -14.04 9.25 -5.25
CA GLN A 21 -14.95 9.07 -4.13
C GLN A 21 -14.46 9.75 -2.84
N LEU A 22 -13.13 9.88 -2.66
CA LEU A 22 -12.53 10.43 -1.45
C LEU A 22 -12.28 11.95 -1.52
N ARG A 23 -12.26 12.56 -2.71
CA ARG A 23 -12.06 14.02 -2.86
C ARG A 23 -13.02 14.85 -1.98
N PRO A 24 -14.33 14.59 -1.90
CA PRO A 24 -15.24 15.35 -1.04
C PRO A 24 -14.91 15.27 0.46
N TYR A 25 -14.22 14.22 0.89
CA TYR A 25 -13.74 14.06 2.27
C TYR A 25 -12.40 14.78 2.46
N LEU A 26 -11.48 14.64 1.49
CA LEU A 26 -10.22 15.38 1.49
C LEU A 26 -10.44 16.89 1.54
N ASP A 27 -11.41 17.42 0.77
CA ASP A 27 -11.76 18.84 0.74
C ASP A 27 -12.31 19.35 2.10
N LYS A 28 -12.83 18.45 2.94
CA LYS A 28 -13.28 18.73 4.31
C LYS A 28 -12.20 18.57 5.37
N GLY A 29 -10.99 18.16 4.97
CA GLY A 29 -9.86 17.97 5.87
C GLY A 29 -9.73 16.55 6.44
N ASP A 30 -10.53 15.60 5.94
CA ASP A 30 -10.38 14.18 6.28
C ASP A 30 -9.06 13.62 5.75
N LYS A 31 -8.57 12.52 6.34
CA LYS A 31 -7.25 11.97 6.04
C LYS A 31 -7.36 10.72 5.17
N VAL A 32 -6.41 10.55 4.24
CA VAL A 32 -6.26 9.36 3.41
C VAL A 32 -4.87 8.75 3.59
N LEU A 33 -4.83 7.45 3.87
CA LEU A 33 -3.62 6.65 4.04
C LEU A 33 -3.53 5.62 2.91
N LEU A 34 -2.40 5.62 2.20
CA LEU A 34 -2.09 4.75 1.08
C LEU A 34 -0.95 3.82 1.50
N LEU A 35 -1.27 2.56 1.81
CA LEU A 35 -0.38 1.67 2.56
C LEU A 35 0.48 0.76 1.66
N GLY A 36 1.14 1.32 0.66
CA GLY A 36 2.13 0.62 -0.16
C GLY A 36 1.57 -0.31 -1.24
N ASP A 37 2.50 -0.96 -1.96
CA ASP A 37 2.25 -1.84 -3.10
C ASP A 37 1.47 -1.14 -4.22
N PHE A 38 2.01 -0.01 -4.68
CA PHE A 38 1.46 0.74 -5.82
C PHE A 38 1.73 0.07 -7.15
N ILE A 39 2.85 -0.67 -7.24
CA ILE A 39 3.39 -1.21 -8.49
C ILE A 39 3.14 -2.71 -8.65
N ASP A 40 3.48 -3.20 -9.85
CA ASP A 40 3.45 -4.60 -10.29
C ASP A 40 2.04 -5.16 -10.54
N ARG A 41 1.97 -6.27 -11.27
CA ARG A 41 0.76 -7.08 -11.54
C ARG A 41 -0.30 -6.40 -12.41
N GLY A 42 -0.54 -5.12 -12.25
CA GLY A 42 -1.54 -4.36 -13.00
C GLY A 42 -0.97 -3.61 -14.21
N PRO A 43 -1.83 -2.94 -14.96
CA PRO A 43 -1.44 -2.37 -16.27
C PRO A 43 -0.67 -1.04 -16.18
N ASP A 44 -0.73 -0.30 -15.04
CA ASP A 44 -0.13 1.04 -14.94
C ASP A 44 0.45 1.33 -13.56
N SER A 45 1.63 0.79 -13.31
CA SER A 45 2.39 0.97 -12.07
C SER A 45 2.90 2.40 -11.91
N CYS A 46 3.43 2.99 -12.97
CA CYS A 46 3.91 4.38 -12.95
C CYS A 46 2.76 5.35 -12.65
N GLY A 47 1.62 5.17 -13.30
CA GLY A 47 0.43 5.99 -13.06
C GLY A 47 -0.05 5.92 -11.61
N CYS A 48 -0.06 4.75 -10.98
CA CYS A 48 -0.40 4.61 -9.56
C CYS A 48 0.52 5.42 -8.65
N LEU A 49 1.85 5.35 -8.85
CA LEU A 49 2.80 6.15 -8.07
C LEU A 49 2.63 7.65 -8.31
N MET A 50 2.42 8.04 -9.57
CA MET A 50 2.21 9.45 -9.93
C MET A 50 0.92 10.01 -9.31
N LEU A 51 -0.17 9.23 -9.31
CA LEU A 51 -1.44 9.62 -8.69
C LEU A 51 -1.29 9.77 -7.17
N ALA A 52 -0.64 8.82 -6.50
CA ALA A 52 -0.38 8.89 -5.07
C ALA A 52 0.46 10.12 -4.70
N LYS A 53 1.53 10.39 -5.48
CA LYS A 53 2.35 11.59 -5.30
C LYS A 53 1.57 12.87 -5.54
N SER A 54 0.78 12.94 -6.61
CA SER A 54 0.00 14.14 -6.94
C SER A 54 -1.04 14.47 -5.87
N LEU A 55 -1.70 13.47 -5.31
CA LEU A 55 -2.62 13.65 -4.17
C LEU A 55 -1.89 14.22 -2.94
N GLN A 56 -0.70 13.69 -2.65
CA GLN A 56 0.08 14.20 -1.53
C GLN A 56 0.59 15.61 -1.77
N ASP A 57 0.92 15.96 -3.02
CA ASP A 57 1.32 17.33 -3.41
C ASP A 57 0.12 18.31 -3.32
N GLU A 58 -1.09 17.86 -3.67
CA GLU A 58 -2.33 18.66 -3.64
C GLU A 58 -2.82 18.92 -2.21
N TYR A 59 -2.91 17.89 -1.37
CA TYR A 59 -3.51 17.97 -0.03
C TYR A 59 -2.50 18.05 1.10
N GLY A 60 -1.22 17.82 0.81
CA GLY A 60 -0.12 17.86 1.78
C GLY A 60 0.06 16.54 2.56
N LYS A 61 1.31 16.34 3.02
CA LYS A 61 1.75 15.10 3.69
C LYS A 61 1.07 14.80 5.02
N LYS A 62 0.41 15.77 5.64
CA LYS A 62 -0.34 15.57 6.89
C LYS A 62 -1.72 14.99 6.64
N GLN A 63 -2.29 15.23 5.46
CA GLN A 63 -3.62 14.80 5.09
C GLN A 63 -3.60 13.56 4.21
N VAL A 64 -2.68 13.49 3.23
CA VAL A 64 -2.46 12.29 2.44
C VAL A 64 -1.09 11.69 2.81
N VAL A 65 -1.11 10.53 3.43
CA VAL A 65 0.10 9.79 3.82
C VAL A 65 0.23 8.55 2.96
N ALA A 66 1.33 8.43 2.22
CA ALA A 66 1.69 7.22 1.52
C ALA A 66 2.83 6.51 2.25
N THR A 67 2.78 5.18 2.37
CA THR A 67 3.86 4.34 2.91
C THR A 67 4.44 3.45 1.82
N LYS A 68 5.58 2.81 2.06
CA LYS A 68 6.14 1.78 1.18
C LYS A 68 5.54 0.41 1.48
N GLY A 69 5.33 -0.41 0.43
CA GLY A 69 5.21 -1.85 0.53
C GLY A 69 6.50 -2.55 0.12
N ASN A 70 6.50 -3.88 0.13
CA ASN A 70 7.66 -4.68 -0.28
C ASN A 70 7.98 -4.51 -1.77
N HIS A 71 6.98 -4.31 -2.62
CA HIS A 71 7.20 -4.10 -4.06
C HIS A 71 7.99 -2.83 -4.34
N GLU A 72 7.72 -1.72 -3.65
CA GLU A 72 8.51 -0.49 -3.76
C GLU A 72 9.94 -0.67 -3.23
N VAL A 73 10.14 -1.45 -2.15
CA VAL A 73 11.47 -1.74 -1.61
C VAL A 73 12.28 -2.54 -2.64
N TRP A 74 11.74 -3.64 -3.17
CA TRP A 74 12.41 -4.48 -4.17
C TRP A 74 12.71 -3.71 -5.45
N PHE A 75 11.78 -2.89 -5.93
CA PHE A 75 11.98 -2.03 -7.10
C PHE A 75 13.13 -1.03 -6.90
N LEU A 76 13.17 -0.35 -5.77
CA LEU A 76 14.26 0.58 -5.46
C LEU A 76 15.62 -0.14 -5.37
N ASP A 77 15.66 -1.32 -4.77
CA ASP A 77 16.88 -2.11 -4.63
C ASP A 77 17.34 -2.65 -5.99
N PHE A 78 16.44 -3.11 -6.84
CA PHE A 78 16.75 -3.42 -8.23
C PHE A 78 17.39 -2.22 -8.96
N LEU A 79 16.77 -1.05 -8.85
CA LEU A 79 17.29 0.16 -9.49
C LEU A 79 18.68 0.56 -8.96
N LYS A 80 18.99 0.29 -7.71
CA LYS A 80 20.32 0.53 -7.11
C LYS A 80 21.34 -0.58 -7.47
N GLY A 81 20.89 -1.73 -7.97
CA GLY A 81 21.73 -2.90 -8.21
C GLY A 81 22.06 -3.69 -6.95
N ILE A 82 21.20 -3.63 -5.92
CA ILE A 82 21.39 -4.33 -4.63
C ILE A 82 20.79 -5.74 -4.66
N GLY A 83 19.66 -5.93 -5.36
CA GLY A 83 18.95 -7.20 -5.43
C GLY A 83 18.20 -7.38 -6.74
N ASP A 84 17.75 -8.60 -7.00
CA ASP A 84 17.06 -9.03 -8.22
C ASP A 84 15.63 -9.54 -7.91
N GLU A 85 15.16 -9.48 -6.67
CA GLU A 85 13.87 -10.01 -6.22
C GLU A 85 12.71 -9.44 -7.04
N TRP A 86 12.77 -8.15 -7.35
CA TRP A 86 11.76 -7.47 -8.15
C TRP A 86 11.58 -8.05 -9.56
N LEU A 87 12.61 -8.66 -10.15
CA LEU A 87 12.53 -9.22 -11.50
C LEU A 87 11.52 -10.38 -11.64
N ALA A 88 11.15 -11.02 -10.52
CA ALA A 88 10.10 -12.03 -10.51
C ALA A 88 8.71 -11.43 -10.75
N GLU A 89 8.52 -10.17 -10.40
CA GLU A 89 7.25 -9.43 -10.59
C GLU A 89 7.18 -8.73 -11.95
N ASP A 90 8.33 -8.30 -12.52
CA ASP A 90 8.38 -7.60 -13.81
C ASP A 90 8.35 -8.57 -15.02
N THR A 91 7.45 -9.55 -14.96
CA THR A 91 7.32 -10.52 -16.06
C THR A 91 6.95 -9.86 -17.38
N ASN A 92 7.71 -10.18 -18.44
CA ASN A 92 7.53 -9.58 -19.77
C ASN A 92 7.55 -8.03 -19.77
N PHE A 93 8.35 -7.45 -18.88
CA PHE A 93 8.45 -5.99 -18.72
C PHE A 93 7.10 -5.36 -18.32
N GLY A 94 6.25 -6.09 -17.62
CA GLY A 94 4.90 -5.66 -17.26
C GLY A 94 4.87 -4.35 -16.50
N THR A 95 5.77 -4.19 -15.55
CA THR A 95 5.94 -2.97 -14.75
C THR A 95 6.88 -1.99 -15.43
N SER A 96 8.07 -2.46 -15.90
CA SER A 96 9.09 -1.61 -16.52
C SER A 96 8.54 -0.75 -17.65
N LYS A 97 7.72 -1.33 -18.53
CA LYS A 97 7.13 -0.60 -19.68
C LYS A 97 6.27 0.59 -19.27
N THR A 98 5.68 0.59 -18.08
CA THR A 98 4.86 1.71 -17.61
C THR A 98 5.67 2.95 -17.25
N PHE A 99 6.99 2.77 -17.07
CA PHE A 99 7.95 3.83 -16.77
C PHE A 99 8.74 4.29 -18.01
N LEU A 100 8.57 3.64 -19.15
CA LEU A 100 9.30 3.94 -20.39
C LEU A 100 8.41 4.69 -21.37
N SER A 101 9.02 5.58 -22.18
CA SER A 101 8.34 6.12 -23.35
C SER A 101 8.16 5.00 -24.40
N GLN A 102 7.31 5.25 -25.40
CA GLN A 102 7.12 4.31 -26.49
C GLN A 102 8.44 4.01 -27.21
N GLU A 103 9.25 5.03 -27.50
CA GLU A 103 10.55 4.89 -28.15
C GLU A 103 11.54 4.07 -27.30
N GLN A 104 11.57 4.33 -25.98
CA GLN A 104 12.41 3.57 -25.07
C GLN A 104 11.99 2.10 -24.98
N TYR A 105 10.68 1.82 -25.01
CA TYR A 105 10.19 0.44 -25.01
C TYR A 105 10.53 -0.27 -26.34
N GLU A 106 10.38 0.40 -27.47
CA GLU A 106 10.78 -0.12 -28.78
C GLU A 106 12.29 -0.41 -28.84
N GLU A 107 13.13 0.45 -28.29
CA GLU A 107 14.57 0.21 -28.16
C GLU A 107 14.84 -1.00 -27.25
N LEU A 108 14.22 -1.08 -26.07
CA LEU A 108 14.38 -2.17 -25.09
C LEU A 108 14.17 -3.56 -25.73
N VAL A 109 13.11 -3.71 -26.54
CA VAL A 109 12.78 -5.01 -27.13
C VAL A 109 13.77 -5.44 -28.24
N THR A 110 14.56 -4.54 -28.80
CA THR A 110 15.62 -4.86 -29.77
C THR A 110 16.90 -5.38 -29.10
N ILE A 111 17.11 -5.05 -27.82
CA ILE A 111 18.30 -5.49 -27.08
C ILE A 111 18.21 -7.00 -26.84
N THR A 112 19.22 -7.77 -27.27
CA THR A 112 19.23 -9.23 -27.13
C THR A 112 19.85 -9.70 -25.82
N SER A 113 20.85 -8.98 -25.32
CA SER A 113 21.53 -9.29 -24.05
C SER A 113 20.64 -8.97 -22.83
N ARG A 114 20.45 -9.97 -21.96
CA ARG A 114 19.70 -9.78 -20.70
C ARG A 114 20.29 -8.64 -19.83
N ASN A 115 21.59 -8.64 -19.66
CA ASN A 115 22.26 -7.64 -18.82
C ASN A 115 22.12 -6.24 -19.41
N GLU A 116 22.28 -6.08 -20.71
CA GLU A 116 22.08 -4.79 -21.39
C GLU A 116 20.62 -4.29 -21.26
N ARG A 117 19.63 -5.20 -21.33
CA ARG A 117 18.22 -4.85 -21.07
C ARG A 117 18.02 -4.30 -19.64
N LEU A 118 18.57 -4.99 -18.64
CA LEU A 118 18.44 -4.57 -17.24
C LEU A 118 19.13 -3.21 -17.01
N ASP A 119 20.32 -3.00 -17.59
CA ASP A 119 21.01 -1.73 -17.48
C ASP A 119 20.27 -0.59 -18.20
N PHE A 120 19.69 -0.90 -19.37
CA PHE A 120 18.85 0.04 -20.09
C PHE A 120 17.62 0.47 -19.27
N ILE A 121 16.88 -0.50 -18.70
CA ILE A 121 15.73 -0.24 -17.83
C ILE A 121 16.14 0.62 -16.65
N LYS A 122 17.18 0.22 -15.91
CA LYS A 122 17.66 0.97 -14.75
C LYS A 122 18.04 2.41 -15.08
N LYS A 123 18.75 2.59 -16.21
CA LYS A 123 19.19 3.92 -16.68
C LYS A 123 17.99 4.78 -17.07
N SER A 124 17.10 4.24 -17.91
CA SER A 124 15.93 4.97 -18.42
C SER A 124 15.02 5.43 -17.27
N ILE A 125 14.64 4.52 -16.38
CA ILE A 125 13.76 4.84 -15.25
C ILE A 125 14.41 5.89 -14.33
N ARG A 126 15.69 5.71 -13.96
CA ARG A 126 16.40 6.67 -13.10
C ARG A 126 16.54 8.05 -13.71
N THR A 127 16.66 8.14 -15.02
CA THR A 127 16.81 9.41 -15.72
C THR A 127 15.47 10.13 -15.84
N THR A 128 14.44 9.40 -16.28
CA THR A 128 13.11 9.97 -16.60
C THR A 128 12.31 10.29 -15.33
N HIS A 129 12.40 9.43 -14.31
CA HIS A 129 11.54 9.50 -13.11
C HIS A 129 12.27 9.87 -11.83
N ARG A 130 13.35 10.65 -11.93
CA ARG A 130 14.21 10.98 -10.78
C ARG A 130 13.44 11.53 -9.57
N GLU A 131 12.53 12.47 -9.77
CA GLU A 131 11.75 13.09 -8.69
C GLU A 131 10.78 12.08 -8.05
N LEU A 132 10.13 11.26 -8.87
CA LEU A 132 9.24 10.20 -8.39
C LEU A 132 10.01 9.18 -7.53
N LEU A 133 11.19 8.73 -7.98
CA LEU A 133 12.03 7.80 -7.24
C LEU A 133 12.54 8.39 -5.91
N VAL A 134 12.90 9.67 -5.90
CA VAL A 134 13.26 10.37 -4.65
C VAL A 134 12.06 10.41 -3.70
N TRP A 135 10.85 10.65 -4.20
CA TRP A 135 9.64 10.63 -3.39
C TRP A 135 9.38 9.23 -2.83
N VAL A 136 9.38 8.16 -3.66
CA VAL A 136 9.19 6.77 -3.22
C VAL A 136 10.23 6.39 -2.17
N SER A 137 11.51 6.76 -2.37
CA SER A 137 12.58 6.42 -1.43
C SER A 137 12.38 6.99 -0.03
N LYS A 138 11.68 8.14 0.07
CA LYS A 138 11.42 8.87 1.31
C LYS A 138 10.07 8.53 1.96
N LEU A 139 9.27 7.65 1.36
CA LEU A 139 8.02 7.22 1.98
C LEU A 139 8.30 6.55 3.33
N PRO A 140 7.52 6.85 4.37
CA PRO A 140 7.60 6.14 5.65
C PRO A 140 7.18 4.68 5.50
N LEU A 141 7.45 3.88 6.52
CA LEU A 141 7.06 2.48 6.59
C LEU A 141 5.70 2.29 7.30
N TYR A 142 5.33 3.25 8.14
CA TYR A 142 4.09 3.25 8.88
C TYR A 142 3.57 4.67 9.14
N TYR A 143 2.32 4.75 9.55
CA TYR A 143 1.71 5.93 10.15
C TYR A 143 1.02 5.52 11.44
N GLU A 144 1.20 6.30 12.50
CA GLU A 144 0.72 5.96 13.82
C GLU A 144 -0.12 7.08 14.42
N THR A 145 -1.20 6.71 15.12
CA THR A 145 -2.01 7.58 15.96
C THR A 145 -1.93 7.13 17.42
N SER A 146 -2.66 7.77 18.30
CA SER A 146 -2.74 7.31 19.70
C SER A 146 -3.36 5.91 19.84
N THR A 147 -4.17 5.46 18.89
CA THR A 147 -4.95 4.22 18.98
C THR A 147 -4.79 3.28 17.79
N GLN A 148 -4.10 3.67 16.73
CA GLN A 148 -3.88 2.85 15.54
C GLN A 148 -2.45 2.88 15.04
N ILE A 149 -2.05 1.78 14.37
CA ILE A 149 -0.85 1.67 13.54
C ILE A 149 -1.30 1.25 12.14
N PHE A 150 -0.94 2.05 11.15
CA PHE A 150 -1.20 1.80 9.74
C PHE A 150 0.13 1.46 9.06
N THR A 151 0.21 0.30 8.44
CA THR A 151 1.43 -0.19 7.82
C THR A 151 1.09 -1.06 6.61
N HIS A 152 2.08 -1.39 5.77
CA HIS A 152 1.80 -2.26 4.64
C HIS A 152 1.51 -3.70 5.08
N ALA A 153 2.35 -4.32 5.92
CA ALA A 153 2.20 -5.75 6.26
C ALA A 153 1.96 -6.04 7.76
N GLY A 154 2.55 -5.26 8.65
CA GLY A 154 2.42 -5.46 10.10
C GLY A 154 3.54 -4.81 10.89
N VAL A 155 3.59 -5.10 12.18
CA VAL A 155 4.64 -4.70 13.12
C VAL A 155 5.18 -5.92 13.86
N ASP A 156 6.29 -5.78 14.55
CA ASP A 156 6.73 -6.81 15.50
C ASP A 156 5.84 -6.76 16.74
N GLU A 157 5.11 -7.84 16.99
CA GLU A 157 4.20 -7.96 18.12
C GLU A 157 4.70 -8.93 19.19
N ASP A 158 5.81 -9.61 18.91
CA ASP A 158 6.49 -10.52 19.86
C ASP A 158 7.51 -9.75 20.69
N ILE A 159 7.01 -8.76 21.44
CA ILE A 159 7.78 -7.86 22.28
C ILE A 159 7.26 -7.88 23.72
N PRO A 160 8.09 -7.61 24.74
CA PRO A 160 7.65 -7.47 26.12
C PRO A 160 6.55 -6.43 26.30
N GLU A 161 5.62 -6.67 27.23
CA GLU A 161 4.49 -5.78 27.50
C GLU A 161 4.96 -4.36 27.84
N GLU A 162 6.07 -4.22 28.58
CA GLU A 162 6.67 -2.96 28.95
C GLU A 162 7.26 -2.17 27.77
N GLU A 163 7.51 -2.82 26.63
CA GLU A 163 8.05 -2.21 25.41
C GLU A 163 6.99 -1.95 24.34
N MET A 164 5.74 -2.35 24.55
CA MET A 164 4.66 -2.26 23.55
C MET A 164 4.45 -0.84 23.03
N ASP A 165 4.55 0.18 23.87
CA ASP A 165 4.41 1.59 23.47
C ASP A 165 5.50 2.04 22.44
N TYR A 166 6.56 1.28 22.33
CA TYR A 166 7.69 1.52 21.43
C TYR A 166 7.79 0.50 20.29
N CYS A 167 6.78 -0.33 20.08
CA CYS A 167 6.82 -1.43 19.11
C CYS A 167 7.21 -0.97 17.70
N THR A 168 6.72 0.20 17.27
CA THR A 168 7.05 0.76 15.95
C THR A 168 8.52 1.17 15.85
N LEU A 169 9.15 1.60 16.94
CA LEU A 169 10.58 1.94 16.98
C LEU A 169 11.48 0.70 16.99
N GLY A 170 11.00 -0.42 17.56
CA GLY A 170 11.71 -1.70 17.63
C GLY A 170 11.51 -2.60 16.40
N THR A 171 10.46 -2.35 15.62
CA THR A 171 10.14 -3.14 14.43
C THR A 171 11.15 -2.91 13.30
N ALA A 172 11.74 -3.98 12.77
CA ALA A 172 12.63 -3.91 11.63
C ALA A 172 11.89 -3.57 10.33
N ASP A 173 12.54 -2.83 9.43
CA ASP A 173 11.95 -2.31 8.18
C ASP A 173 11.23 -3.38 7.35
N TYR A 174 11.83 -4.59 7.24
CA TYR A 174 11.26 -5.69 6.46
C TYR A 174 9.96 -6.26 7.06
N ILE A 175 9.73 -6.10 8.37
CA ILE A 175 8.49 -6.52 9.02
C ILE A 175 7.34 -5.59 8.61
N PHE A 176 7.56 -4.27 8.60
CA PHE A 176 6.55 -3.32 8.15
C PHE A 176 6.07 -3.59 6.73
N THR A 177 6.96 -4.08 5.86
CA THR A 177 6.66 -4.25 4.44
C THR A 177 6.38 -5.69 4.03
N GLY A 178 6.74 -6.70 4.84
CA GLY A 178 6.67 -8.09 4.39
C GLY A 178 6.35 -9.11 5.48
N LYS A 179 5.72 -8.70 6.59
CA LYS A 179 5.35 -9.61 7.68
C LYS A 179 4.44 -10.74 7.18
N TYR A 180 4.90 -11.96 7.36
CA TYR A 180 4.13 -13.18 7.10
C TYR A 180 4.53 -14.28 8.11
N PRO A 181 3.60 -15.05 8.68
CA PRO A 181 2.14 -14.96 8.52
C PRO A 181 1.52 -13.70 9.16
N PRO A 182 0.28 -13.30 8.73
CA PRO A 182 -0.44 -12.20 9.35
C PRO A 182 -0.82 -12.54 10.79
N THR A 183 -0.66 -11.59 11.70
CA THR A 183 -1.00 -11.77 13.12
C THR A 183 -2.49 -11.58 13.37
N LYS A 184 -3.01 -12.22 14.42
CA LYS A 184 -4.38 -12.07 14.92
C LYS A 184 -4.35 -12.05 16.44
N GLY A 185 -5.34 -11.40 17.05
CA GLY A 185 -5.48 -11.34 18.50
C GLY A 185 -5.44 -9.94 19.05
N LYS A 186 -5.35 -9.83 20.36
CA LYS A 186 -5.30 -8.53 21.04
C LYS A 186 -3.92 -7.92 20.93
N PHE A 187 -3.91 -6.63 20.62
CA PHE A 187 -2.73 -5.78 20.70
C PHE A 187 -3.12 -4.45 21.33
N TYR A 188 -2.19 -3.65 21.82
CA TYR A 188 -2.47 -2.41 22.53
C TYR A 188 -3.02 -1.29 21.64
N LYS A 189 -2.78 -1.38 20.32
CA LYS A 189 -3.38 -0.53 19.28
C LYS A 189 -4.04 -1.37 18.21
N ASP A 190 -4.97 -0.77 17.48
CA ASP A 190 -5.50 -1.40 16.28
C ASP A 190 -4.45 -1.34 15.16
N ILE A 191 -4.20 -2.47 14.49
CA ILE A 191 -3.28 -2.59 13.36
C ILE A 191 -4.09 -2.68 12.09
N ILE A 192 -3.82 -1.78 11.14
CA ILE A 192 -4.43 -1.77 9.81
C ILE A 192 -3.36 -2.07 8.79
N ALA A 193 -3.49 -3.21 8.08
CA ALA A 193 -2.49 -3.70 7.14
C ALA A 193 -3.09 -4.26 5.84
N GLY A 194 -2.30 -4.28 4.78
CA GLY A 194 -2.53 -4.95 3.50
C GLY A 194 -1.73 -6.23 3.36
N HIS A 195 -0.98 -6.35 2.26
CA HIS A 195 0.02 -7.37 1.95
C HIS A 195 -0.52 -8.81 1.84
N VAL A 196 -1.36 -9.23 2.76
CA VAL A 196 -1.99 -10.56 2.74
C VAL A 196 -3.47 -10.43 2.45
N ALA A 197 -3.91 -11.07 1.37
CA ALA A 197 -5.29 -10.99 0.90
C ALA A 197 -6.29 -11.26 2.03
N ALA A 198 -7.26 -10.36 2.22
CA ALA A 198 -8.31 -10.48 3.22
C ALA A 198 -9.09 -11.80 3.09
N SER A 199 -9.31 -12.28 1.85
CA SER A 199 -9.93 -13.58 1.56
C SER A 199 -9.09 -14.76 2.04
N HIS A 200 -7.74 -14.66 1.94
CA HIS A 200 -6.84 -15.70 2.44
C HIS A 200 -6.88 -15.78 3.97
N ILE A 201 -6.86 -14.61 4.65
CA ILE A 201 -6.93 -14.54 6.11
C ILE A 201 -8.28 -15.02 6.63
N ALA A 202 -9.37 -14.70 5.92
CA ALA A 202 -10.73 -15.20 6.19
C ALA A 202 -10.89 -16.69 5.96
N LYS A 203 -9.96 -17.34 5.24
CA LYS A 203 -10.07 -18.71 4.73
C LYS A 203 -11.35 -18.92 3.90
N ASP A 204 -11.77 -17.89 3.20
CA ASP A 204 -12.94 -17.87 2.32
C ASP A 204 -12.59 -17.16 1.01
N PRO A 205 -12.47 -17.87 -0.12
CA PRO A 205 -12.10 -17.28 -1.41
C PRO A 205 -13.18 -16.32 -1.96
N TYR A 206 -14.38 -16.34 -1.41
CA TYR A 206 -15.49 -15.45 -1.76
C TYR A 206 -15.59 -14.23 -0.85
N PHE A 207 -14.75 -14.13 0.18
CA PHE A 207 -14.72 -12.97 1.06
C PHE A 207 -14.30 -11.70 0.28
N LYS A 208 -15.06 -10.62 0.42
CA LYS A 208 -14.93 -9.42 -0.44
C LYS A 208 -14.88 -8.10 0.32
N GLY A 209 -14.61 -8.10 1.59
CA GLY A 209 -14.60 -6.90 2.42
C GLY A 209 -13.28 -6.71 3.17
N VAL A 210 -13.23 -5.67 3.96
CA VAL A 210 -12.19 -5.51 4.97
C VAL A 210 -12.33 -6.64 5.99
N TYR A 211 -11.23 -7.38 6.21
CA TYR A 211 -11.22 -8.43 7.23
C TYR A 211 -10.89 -7.83 8.60
N PHE A 212 -11.68 -8.19 9.60
CA PHE A 212 -11.42 -7.88 11.00
C PHE A 212 -11.36 -9.17 11.80
N ASP A 213 -10.33 -9.33 12.62
CA ASP A 213 -10.08 -10.56 13.37
C ASP A 213 -10.93 -10.72 14.65
N GLY A 214 -11.73 -9.70 14.98
CA GLY A 214 -12.54 -9.65 16.20
C GLY A 214 -11.81 -9.01 17.39
N TYR A 215 -10.54 -8.62 17.24
CA TYR A 215 -9.71 -8.06 18.30
C TYR A 215 -9.07 -6.72 17.90
N SER A 216 -7.87 -6.76 17.32
CA SER A 216 -7.10 -5.55 17.02
C SER A 216 -6.62 -5.43 15.57
N HIS A 217 -6.86 -6.43 14.69
CA HIS A 217 -6.27 -6.45 13.37
C HIS A 217 -7.31 -6.31 12.25
N PHE A 218 -7.03 -5.37 11.34
CA PHE A 218 -7.78 -5.13 10.12
C PHE A 218 -6.87 -5.38 8.92
N TYR A 219 -7.34 -6.19 7.95
CA TYR A 219 -6.62 -6.48 6.72
C TYR A 219 -7.42 -6.01 5.51
N ILE A 220 -6.76 -5.19 4.66
CA ILE A 220 -7.41 -4.42 3.61
C ILE A 220 -6.88 -4.72 2.20
N ASP A 221 -6.08 -5.79 2.00
CA ASP A 221 -5.75 -6.26 0.66
C ASP A 221 -6.96 -6.96 0.01
N GLY A 222 -7.57 -6.31 -0.96
CA GLY A 222 -8.70 -6.81 -1.75
C GLY A 222 -8.30 -7.63 -2.97
N THR A 223 -6.99 -7.81 -3.22
CA THR A 223 -6.45 -8.45 -4.43
C THR A 223 -6.99 -7.78 -5.70
N VAL A 224 -6.86 -6.45 -5.78
CA VAL A 224 -7.47 -5.60 -6.82
C VAL A 224 -7.13 -6.03 -8.24
N ASN A 225 -5.94 -6.55 -8.48
CA ASN A 225 -5.50 -7.03 -9.79
C ASN A 225 -6.35 -8.21 -10.30
N LYS A 226 -6.90 -9.05 -9.42
CA LYS A 226 -7.77 -10.19 -9.74
C LYS A 226 -9.25 -9.82 -9.61
N ASN A 227 -9.64 -9.24 -8.50
CA ASN A 227 -11.02 -8.99 -8.13
C ASN A 227 -11.56 -7.64 -8.60
N LYS A 228 -10.70 -6.76 -9.15
CA LYS A 228 -10.99 -5.38 -9.55
C LYS A 228 -11.55 -4.53 -8.41
N ARG A 229 -11.24 -4.89 -7.16
CA ARG A 229 -11.79 -4.32 -5.95
C ARG A 229 -10.68 -3.79 -5.06
N LEU A 230 -10.55 -2.47 -5.01
CA LEU A 230 -9.67 -1.78 -4.06
C LEU A 230 -10.48 -1.55 -2.79
N LEU A 231 -10.14 -2.29 -1.72
CA LEU A 231 -10.79 -2.11 -0.42
C LEU A 231 -10.41 -0.76 0.19
N CYS A 232 -11.34 -0.17 0.94
CA CYS A 232 -11.12 1.06 1.66
C CYS A 232 -11.73 0.94 3.06
N LEU A 233 -10.89 0.92 4.08
CA LEU A 233 -11.33 1.03 5.46
C LEU A 233 -11.54 2.51 5.79
N ALA A 234 -12.65 2.83 6.47
CA ALA A 234 -12.89 4.15 7.03
C ALA A 234 -12.99 4.07 8.55
N TYR A 235 -12.32 4.99 9.24
CA TYR A 235 -12.39 5.15 10.69
C TYR A 235 -12.98 6.51 11.06
N ASP A 236 -14.04 6.48 11.86
CA ASP A 236 -14.62 7.70 12.44
C ASP A 236 -13.99 7.97 13.80
N GLU A 237 -13.14 9.00 13.85
CA GLU A 237 -12.41 9.38 15.06
C GLU A 237 -13.35 9.89 16.19
N LYS A 238 -14.54 10.41 15.85
CA LYS A 238 -15.49 10.93 16.84
C LYS A 238 -16.17 9.81 17.60
N ASP A 239 -16.61 8.78 16.86
CA ASP A 239 -17.41 7.69 17.40
C ASP A 239 -16.56 6.43 17.67
N GLY A 240 -15.30 6.39 17.24
CA GLY A 240 -14.42 5.22 17.34
C GLY A 240 -14.90 4.01 16.51
N LYS A 241 -15.61 4.27 15.40
CA LYS A 241 -16.21 3.22 14.58
C LYS A 241 -15.40 2.96 13.31
N TYR A 242 -15.32 1.69 12.93
CA TYR A 242 -14.69 1.24 11.71
C TYR A 242 -15.71 0.76 10.69
N TYR A 243 -15.50 1.11 9.43
CA TYR A 243 -16.38 0.79 8.33
C TYR A 243 -15.59 0.26 7.13
N ASP A 244 -16.20 -0.67 6.39
CA ASP A 244 -15.84 -0.92 5.00
C ASP A 244 -16.53 0.16 4.13
N PHE A 245 -15.73 1.06 3.54
CA PHE A 245 -16.22 2.09 2.63
C PHE A 245 -16.41 1.48 1.25
N LEU A 246 -17.65 1.27 0.86
CA LEU A 246 -18.01 0.51 -0.33
C LEU A 246 -17.85 1.33 -1.62
N GLU A 247 -17.84 0.64 -2.76
CA GLU A 247 -17.68 1.27 -4.08
C GLU A 247 -18.87 2.15 -4.51
N ASP A 248 -20.02 1.99 -3.89
CA ASP A 248 -21.21 2.84 -4.08
C ASP A 248 -21.21 4.08 -3.17
N GLY A 249 -20.15 4.26 -2.37
CA GLY A 249 -20.02 5.36 -1.42
C GLY A 249 -20.69 5.15 -0.08
N SER A 250 -21.29 3.97 0.16
CA SER A 250 -21.91 3.64 1.44
C SER A 250 -20.90 3.11 2.46
N PHE A 251 -21.28 3.16 3.75
CA PHE A 251 -20.48 2.71 4.88
C PHE A 251 -21.11 1.45 5.49
N LYS A 252 -20.38 0.33 5.46
CA LYS A 252 -20.77 -0.89 6.15
C LYS A 252 -20.01 -1.00 7.45
N LEU A 253 -20.72 -0.94 8.57
CA LEU A 253 -20.10 -1.04 9.90
C LEU A 253 -19.38 -2.38 10.10
N ILE A 254 -18.11 -2.32 10.52
CA ILE A 254 -17.28 -3.48 10.87
C ILE A 254 -17.22 -3.63 12.39
N ARG A 255 -16.82 -2.56 13.10
CA ARG A 255 -16.60 -2.55 14.55
C ARG A 255 -17.03 -1.23 15.16
N ARG A 256 -17.63 -1.30 16.37
CA ARG A 256 -17.79 -0.16 17.28
C ARG A 256 -16.67 -0.19 18.31
N LYS A 257 -16.24 0.98 18.78
CA LYS A 257 -15.39 1.07 19.96
C LYS A 257 -16.11 0.36 21.11
N VAL A 258 -15.49 -0.66 21.67
CA VAL A 258 -15.97 -1.26 22.92
C VAL A 258 -15.56 -0.27 24.00
N GLU A 259 -16.51 0.32 24.71
CA GLU A 259 -16.21 0.99 25.97
C GLU A 259 -15.66 -0.10 26.90
N LEU A 260 -14.41 0.03 27.27
CA LEU A 260 -13.83 -0.82 28.31
C LEU A 260 -14.45 -0.32 29.61
N ASP A 261 -15.43 -1.09 30.13
CA ASP A 261 -15.93 -0.93 31.49
C ASP A 261 -14.83 -1.19 32.54
#